data_26255620b0a0a498d5fbec7cbf8250e4
#
_entry.id   26255620b0a0a498d5fbec7cbf8250e4
#
_cell.length_a   1.000
_cell.length_b   1.000
_cell.length_c   1.000
_cell.angle_alpha   90.00
_cell.angle_beta   90.00
_cell.angle_gamma   90.00
#
_symmetry.space_group_name_H-M   'P 1'
#
loop_
_entity.id
_entity.type
_entity.pdbx_description
1 polymer ?
#
loop_
_entity_poly.entity_id
_entity_poly.type
_entity_poly.pdbx_seq_one_letter_code
_entity_poly.pdbx_strand_id
1 'polypeptide(L)'
;MGDLGRLPVGIIGASGYGGVQLVRLLMDHPGVEVVYLGGDSSAGKSYSELYPHLGHCVDLTIEAIDLDLVASRCQAVFLSLPNGLAHQMAPTLLAKGCKVLDLSADYRFRNLETYKIWYGGERQDQETAALAVYGLPELYRDRIADAQLVGCPGCYVTTSLLALAPLLKQGLIVPETAIIDAKSGTSGAGRTAKTNLLLSEADNSLAPYGVARHRHIPEIEQICSDLAGHEVMVQFTPHLIPMVRGLLATVYATLRDPGLVREDLITIYTAFYRASPFIRILPAGTYPQTKWACGTNLCYVGVEVDPRTDRAIIMSVTDNLIKGQAGQAIQCLNLMMGWEETLGLPQLGFYP
;
A
#
# COMPACT_ATOMS: atom_id res chain seq x y z
N MET A 1 -27.51 -7.26 -15.15
CA MET A 1 -26.89 -7.22 -13.83
C MET A 1 -28.01 -7.00 -12.85
N GLY A 2 -28.37 -8.00 -12.03
CA GLY A 2 -29.38 -7.83 -10.99
C GLY A 2 -28.91 -6.75 -10.02
N ASP A 3 -29.87 -6.03 -9.47
CA ASP A 3 -29.68 -5.02 -8.41
C ASP A 3 -29.16 -5.73 -7.14
N LEU A 4 -27.88 -6.09 -7.16
CA LEU A 4 -27.14 -6.49 -5.97
C LEU A 4 -26.92 -5.19 -5.20
N GLY A 5 -27.65 -4.99 -4.10
CA GLY A 5 -27.49 -3.83 -3.24
C GLY A 5 -26.02 -3.52 -3.01
N ARG A 6 -25.63 -2.25 -3.07
CA ARG A 6 -24.23 -1.83 -2.83
C ARG A 6 -23.77 -2.29 -1.46
N LEU A 7 -22.51 -2.72 -1.36
CA LEU A 7 -21.89 -3.11 -0.10
C LEU A 7 -21.76 -1.89 0.83
N PRO A 8 -22.41 -1.87 2.00
CA PRO A 8 -22.25 -0.78 2.95
C PRO A 8 -20.87 -0.82 3.62
N VAL A 9 -20.12 0.28 3.49
CA VAL A 9 -18.73 0.38 3.93
C VAL A 9 -18.54 1.53 4.90
N GLY A 10 -17.72 1.30 5.94
CA GLY A 10 -17.25 2.30 6.87
C GLY A 10 -15.78 2.65 6.66
N ILE A 11 -15.41 3.91 6.92
CA ILE A 11 -14.03 4.38 6.91
C ILE A 11 -13.73 5.03 8.25
N ILE A 12 -12.90 4.40 9.07
CA ILE A 12 -12.40 4.97 10.32
C ILE A 12 -11.04 5.63 10.06
N GLY A 13 -10.90 6.90 10.45
CA GLY A 13 -9.77 7.76 10.08
C GLY A 13 -9.99 8.51 8.76
N ALA A 14 -11.24 8.84 8.44
CA ALA A 14 -11.65 9.48 7.18
C ALA A 14 -11.02 10.86 6.92
N SER A 15 -10.56 11.56 7.97
CA SER A 15 -9.96 12.91 7.86
C SER A 15 -8.47 12.92 7.51
N GLY A 16 -7.78 11.78 7.46
CA GLY A 16 -6.39 11.64 7.02
C GLY A 16 -6.25 11.59 5.50
N TYR A 17 -5.01 11.69 4.97
CA TYR A 17 -4.78 11.57 3.52
C TYR A 17 -5.19 10.20 2.95
N GLY A 18 -4.94 9.11 3.67
CA GLY A 18 -5.45 7.78 3.29
C GLY A 18 -6.97 7.74 3.27
N GLY A 19 -7.60 8.28 4.33
CA GLY A 19 -9.06 8.34 4.45
C GLY A 19 -9.71 9.11 3.32
N VAL A 20 -9.21 10.32 2.98
CA VAL A 20 -9.80 11.10 1.87
C VAL A 20 -9.62 10.43 0.52
N GLN A 21 -8.54 9.67 0.31
CA GLN A 21 -8.40 8.91 -0.93
C GLN A 21 -9.35 7.70 -0.97
N LEU A 22 -9.59 7.02 0.16
CA LEU A 22 -10.62 5.98 0.25
C LEU A 22 -12.00 6.56 -0.07
N VAL A 23 -12.39 7.67 0.57
CA VAL A 23 -13.69 8.32 0.29
C VAL A 23 -13.80 8.65 -1.19
N ARG A 24 -12.82 9.36 -1.77
CA ARG A 24 -12.83 9.76 -3.17
C ARG A 24 -12.99 8.57 -4.14
N LEU A 25 -12.28 7.47 -3.90
CA LEU A 25 -12.32 6.30 -4.77
C LEU A 25 -13.60 5.48 -4.57
N LEU A 26 -14.07 5.35 -3.33
CA LEU A 26 -15.26 4.55 -3.01
C LEU A 26 -16.57 5.24 -3.39
N MET A 27 -16.63 6.57 -3.43
CA MET A 27 -17.81 7.30 -3.93
C MET A 27 -18.09 6.99 -5.40
N ASP A 28 -17.06 6.74 -6.21
CA ASP A 28 -17.18 6.36 -7.62
C ASP A 28 -17.21 4.83 -7.83
N HIS A 29 -17.13 4.04 -6.74
CA HIS A 29 -17.06 2.59 -6.84
C HIS A 29 -18.47 1.99 -7.03
N PRO A 30 -18.74 1.27 -8.14
CA PRO A 30 -20.11 0.85 -8.48
C PRO A 30 -20.73 -0.18 -7.51
N GLY A 31 -19.89 -0.95 -6.80
CA GLY A 31 -20.33 -1.99 -5.87
C GLY A 31 -20.39 -1.56 -4.40
N VAL A 32 -20.01 -0.32 -4.07
CA VAL A 32 -19.87 0.15 -2.68
C VAL A 32 -20.81 1.32 -2.39
N GLU A 33 -21.33 1.38 -1.17
CA GLU A 33 -21.95 2.55 -0.56
C GLU A 33 -21.20 2.93 0.72
N VAL A 34 -20.65 4.14 0.77
CA VAL A 34 -20.02 4.66 1.98
C VAL A 34 -21.10 5.15 2.94
N VAL A 35 -21.30 4.46 4.05
CA VAL A 35 -22.40 4.72 5.01
C VAL A 35 -21.91 5.25 6.36
N TYR A 36 -20.59 5.21 6.60
CA TYR A 36 -20.01 5.67 7.87
C TYR A 36 -18.62 6.27 7.66
N LEU A 37 -18.43 7.45 8.24
CA LEU A 37 -17.13 8.11 8.32
C LEU A 37 -16.78 8.33 9.80
N GLY A 38 -15.76 7.66 10.32
CA GLY A 38 -15.34 7.74 11.71
C GLY A 38 -14.07 8.58 11.92
N GLY A 39 -14.04 9.35 13.02
CA GLY A 39 -12.85 10.07 13.42
C GLY A 39 -13.07 10.92 14.66
N ASP A 40 -12.19 10.80 15.67
CA ASP A 40 -12.38 11.48 16.96
C ASP A 40 -12.13 12.98 16.88
N SER A 41 -11.00 13.42 16.34
CA SER A 41 -10.63 14.84 16.28
C SER A 41 -11.49 15.68 15.34
N SER A 42 -12.28 15.06 14.50
CA SER A 42 -13.14 15.69 13.49
C SER A 42 -14.61 15.31 13.66
N ALA A 43 -14.97 14.62 14.74
CA ALA A 43 -16.35 14.22 15.03
C ALA A 43 -17.29 15.45 15.08
N GLY A 44 -18.47 15.29 14.51
CA GLY A 44 -19.51 16.32 14.41
C GLY A 44 -19.35 17.29 13.22
N LYS A 45 -18.25 17.21 12.45
CA LYS A 45 -18.06 18.04 11.26
C LYS A 45 -18.64 17.38 10.02
N SER A 46 -19.31 18.16 9.18
CA SER A 46 -19.64 17.72 7.83
C SER A 46 -18.34 17.43 7.06
N TYR A 47 -18.35 16.41 6.22
CA TYR A 47 -17.18 16.07 5.42
C TYR A 47 -16.80 17.19 4.45
N SER A 48 -17.79 17.92 3.95
CA SER A 48 -17.61 19.10 3.11
C SER A 48 -16.94 20.30 3.82
N GLU A 49 -17.01 20.39 5.13
CA GLU A 49 -16.24 21.39 5.90
C GLU A 49 -14.74 21.10 5.87
N LEU A 50 -14.36 19.83 5.88
CA LEU A 50 -12.95 19.42 5.81
C LEU A 50 -12.42 19.38 4.37
N TYR A 51 -13.27 18.99 3.44
CA TYR A 51 -12.95 18.78 2.03
C TYR A 51 -14.02 19.39 1.14
N PRO A 52 -14.09 20.74 1.02
CA PRO A 52 -15.16 21.45 0.30
C PRO A 52 -15.33 21.03 -1.15
N HIS A 53 -14.26 20.62 -1.80
CA HIS A 53 -14.28 20.12 -3.18
C HIS A 53 -15.01 18.78 -3.37
N LEU A 54 -15.29 18.04 -2.30
CA LEU A 54 -16.08 16.81 -2.31
C LEU A 54 -17.54 17.02 -1.87
N GLY A 55 -17.94 18.22 -1.46
CA GLY A 55 -19.25 18.52 -0.89
C GLY A 55 -20.43 18.30 -1.83
N HIS A 56 -20.21 18.21 -3.13
CA HIS A 56 -21.26 17.90 -4.10
C HIS A 56 -21.55 16.39 -4.25
N CYS A 57 -20.70 15.54 -3.73
CA CYS A 57 -20.83 14.08 -3.84
C CYS A 57 -20.78 13.34 -2.48
N VAL A 58 -20.37 14.02 -1.40
CA VAL A 58 -20.28 13.42 -0.06
C VAL A 58 -21.09 14.25 0.93
N ASP A 59 -22.31 13.81 1.22
CA ASP A 59 -23.18 14.39 2.24
C ASP A 59 -23.17 13.52 3.50
N LEU A 60 -22.00 13.40 4.15
CA LEU A 60 -21.81 12.63 5.36
C LEU A 60 -21.12 13.48 6.43
N THR A 61 -21.52 13.25 7.67
CA THR A 61 -20.85 13.82 8.85
C THR A 61 -19.86 12.82 9.40
N ILE A 62 -18.71 13.29 9.88
CA ILE A 62 -17.78 12.44 10.61
C ILE A 62 -18.35 12.18 12.00
N GLU A 63 -18.55 10.91 12.34
CA GLU A 63 -19.08 10.47 13.62
C GLU A 63 -17.93 10.09 14.57
N ALA A 64 -18.19 10.21 15.88
CA ALA A 64 -17.31 9.64 16.88
C ALA A 64 -17.28 8.11 16.70
N ILE A 65 -16.13 7.50 17.01
CA ILE A 65 -15.96 6.06 16.75
C ILE A 65 -16.78 5.25 17.77
N ASP A 66 -17.81 4.58 17.28
CA ASP A 66 -18.63 3.62 17.99
C ASP A 66 -18.66 2.31 17.21
N LEU A 67 -17.95 1.29 17.70
CA LEU A 67 -17.76 0.02 16.99
C LEU A 67 -19.07 -0.79 16.87
N ASP A 68 -20.02 -0.63 17.81
CA ASP A 68 -21.32 -1.29 17.72
C ASP A 68 -22.15 -0.66 16.60
N LEU A 69 -22.14 0.64 16.52
CA LEU A 69 -22.81 1.38 15.46
C LEU A 69 -22.19 1.09 14.08
N VAL A 70 -20.86 1.10 13.99
CA VAL A 70 -20.13 0.75 12.76
C VAL A 70 -20.55 -0.63 12.28
N ALA A 71 -20.48 -1.63 13.14
CA ALA A 71 -20.81 -3.01 12.77
C ALA A 71 -22.28 -3.22 12.45
N SER A 72 -23.19 -2.41 13.00
CA SER A 72 -24.62 -2.48 12.66
C SER A 72 -24.94 -1.92 11.26
N ARG A 73 -24.09 -1.00 10.74
CA ARG A 73 -24.29 -0.31 9.48
C ARG A 73 -23.40 -0.85 8.34
N CYS A 74 -22.23 -1.40 8.66
CA CYS A 74 -21.18 -1.71 7.68
C CYS A 74 -20.93 -3.21 7.58
N GLN A 75 -20.74 -3.71 6.35
CA GLN A 75 -20.26 -5.08 6.10
C GLN A 75 -18.75 -5.13 5.91
N ALA A 76 -18.12 -4.02 5.50
CA ALA A 76 -16.67 -3.89 5.44
C ALA A 76 -16.22 -2.56 6.03
N VAL A 77 -15.05 -2.55 6.68
CA VAL A 77 -14.51 -1.37 7.36
C VAL A 77 -13.04 -1.18 6.99
N PHE A 78 -12.72 0.01 6.53
CA PHE A 78 -11.34 0.43 6.33
C PHE A 78 -10.83 1.17 7.57
N LEU A 79 -9.70 0.72 8.10
CA LEU A 79 -9.02 1.35 9.22
C LEU A 79 -7.83 2.16 8.70
N SER A 80 -8.03 3.46 8.47
CA SER A 80 -7.00 4.41 8.00
C SER A 80 -6.46 5.22 9.18
N LEU A 81 -5.91 4.52 10.16
CA LEU A 81 -5.54 5.02 11.48
C LEU A 81 -4.02 5.11 11.67
N PRO A 82 -3.55 5.91 12.64
CA PRO A 82 -2.20 5.76 13.18
C PRO A 82 -1.95 4.32 13.68
N ASN A 83 -0.68 3.88 13.60
CA ASN A 83 -0.30 2.57 14.13
C ASN A 83 -0.61 2.46 15.62
N GLY A 84 -1.01 1.28 16.07
CA GLY A 84 -1.35 1.00 17.47
C GLY A 84 -2.83 1.23 17.82
N LEU A 85 -3.70 1.52 16.84
CA LEU A 85 -5.12 1.71 17.06
C LEU A 85 -5.98 0.65 16.38
N ALA A 86 -5.58 0.14 15.23
CA ALA A 86 -6.37 -0.84 14.49
C ALA A 86 -6.54 -2.15 15.28
N HIS A 87 -5.51 -2.60 15.98
CA HIS A 87 -5.57 -3.83 16.80
C HIS A 87 -6.53 -3.74 18.01
N GLN A 88 -6.94 -2.54 18.40
CA GLN A 88 -7.94 -2.34 19.45
C GLN A 88 -9.39 -2.44 18.91
N MET A 89 -9.57 -2.27 17.60
CA MET A 89 -10.88 -2.17 16.95
C MET A 89 -11.22 -3.41 16.13
N ALA A 90 -10.24 -3.95 15.40
CA ALA A 90 -10.46 -5.06 14.47
C ALA A 90 -11.06 -6.31 15.12
N PRO A 91 -10.65 -6.76 16.35
CA PRO A 91 -11.25 -7.92 16.97
C PRO A 91 -12.78 -7.78 17.16
N THR A 92 -13.24 -6.61 17.61
CA THR A 92 -14.67 -6.33 17.79
C THR A 92 -15.43 -6.32 16.46
N LEU A 93 -14.87 -5.68 15.42
CA LEU A 93 -15.50 -5.61 14.11
C LEU A 93 -15.62 -7.00 13.46
N LEU A 94 -14.55 -7.81 13.55
CA LEU A 94 -14.53 -9.18 13.04
C LEU A 94 -15.53 -10.08 13.78
N ALA A 95 -15.61 -9.99 15.10
CA ALA A 95 -16.55 -10.75 15.91
C ALA A 95 -18.02 -10.43 15.58
N LYS A 96 -18.26 -9.22 15.05
CA LYS A 96 -19.58 -8.78 14.56
C LYS A 96 -19.82 -9.05 13.06
N GLY A 97 -18.90 -9.75 12.40
CA GLY A 97 -19.03 -10.20 11.02
C GLY A 97 -18.59 -9.20 9.96
N CYS A 98 -17.98 -8.07 10.33
CA CYS A 98 -17.41 -7.14 9.36
C CYS A 98 -16.13 -7.69 8.74
N LYS A 99 -15.92 -7.46 7.44
CA LYS A 99 -14.60 -7.57 6.83
C LYS A 99 -13.77 -6.33 7.19
N VAL A 100 -12.48 -6.52 7.51
CA VAL A 100 -11.61 -5.44 7.96
C VAL A 100 -10.39 -5.30 7.04
N LEU A 101 -10.14 -4.07 6.59
CA LEU A 101 -8.95 -3.72 5.81
C LEU A 101 -8.15 -2.66 6.61
N ASP A 102 -7.02 -3.09 7.16
CA ASP A 102 -6.14 -2.23 7.95
C ASP A 102 -5.06 -1.60 7.08
N LEU A 103 -5.01 -0.25 7.07
CA LEU A 103 -3.99 0.52 6.36
C LEU A 103 -2.83 0.93 7.28
N SER A 104 -2.93 0.63 8.59
CA SER A 104 -1.85 0.81 9.56
C SER A 104 -0.82 -0.34 9.45
N ALA A 105 0.13 -0.38 10.35
CA ALA A 105 1.10 -1.48 10.42
C ALA A 105 0.65 -2.65 11.31
N ASP A 106 -0.49 -2.53 11.97
CA ASP A 106 -0.87 -3.42 13.05
C ASP A 106 -1.06 -4.87 12.59
N TYR A 107 -1.53 -5.08 11.37
CA TYR A 107 -1.79 -6.41 10.82
C TYR A 107 -0.87 -6.82 9.66
N ARG A 108 0.32 -6.19 9.54
CA ARG A 108 1.32 -6.53 8.51
C ARG A 108 2.29 -7.61 8.93
N PHE A 109 2.52 -7.76 10.24
CA PHE A 109 3.56 -8.64 10.79
C PHE A 109 2.96 -9.92 11.36
N ARG A 110 3.54 -11.06 10.98
CA ARG A 110 3.24 -12.36 11.59
C ARG A 110 3.88 -12.50 12.96
N ASN A 111 5.10 -11.96 13.11
CA ASN A 111 5.82 -11.95 14.38
C ASN A 111 5.56 -10.65 15.13
N LEU A 112 4.80 -10.72 16.22
CA LEU A 112 4.45 -9.56 17.03
C LEU A 112 5.64 -8.98 17.81
N GLU A 113 6.71 -9.75 18.05
CA GLU A 113 7.94 -9.22 18.62
C GLU A 113 8.64 -8.28 17.63
N THR A 114 8.64 -8.60 16.34
CA THR A 114 9.12 -7.68 15.29
C THR A 114 8.31 -6.38 15.29
N TYR A 115 6.98 -6.48 15.39
CA TYR A 115 6.13 -5.30 15.53
C TYR A 115 6.50 -4.48 16.76
N LYS A 116 6.66 -5.12 17.93
CA LYS A 116 7.03 -4.47 19.19
C LYS A 116 8.36 -3.71 19.09
N ILE A 117 9.37 -4.33 18.50
CA ILE A 117 10.70 -3.72 18.33
C ILE A 117 10.63 -2.45 17.46
N TRP A 118 9.87 -2.48 16.37
CA TRP A 118 9.90 -1.41 15.36
C TRP A 118 8.80 -0.35 15.52
N TYR A 119 7.68 -0.70 16.15
CA TYR A 119 6.53 0.20 16.32
C TYR A 119 6.26 0.55 17.78
N GLY A 120 6.80 -0.22 18.71
CA GLY A 120 6.55 -0.07 20.14
C GLY A 120 5.18 -0.63 20.55
N GLY A 121 4.94 -0.64 21.86
CA GLY A 121 3.69 -1.15 22.42
C GLY A 121 3.61 -2.68 22.51
N GLU A 122 2.78 -3.15 23.41
CA GLU A 122 2.44 -4.58 23.53
C GLU A 122 1.08 -4.83 22.89
N ARG A 123 0.96 -5.96 22.21
CA ARG A 123 -0.28 -6.40 21.57
C ARG A 123 -0.79 -7.66 22.25
N GLN A 124 -2.09 -7.69 22.50
CA GLN A 124 -2.76 -8.83 23.14
C GLN A 124 -3.71 -9.57 22.20
N ASP A 125 -3.76 -9.16 20.94
CA ASP A 125 -4.66 -9.68 19.90
C ASP A 125 -4.01 -10.72 18.98
N GLN A 126 -3.18 -11.61 19.56
CA GLN A 126 -2.42 -12.64 18.82
C GLN A 126 -3.31 -13.52 17.94
N GLU A 127 -4.47 -13.92 18.43
CA GLU A 127 -5.44 -14.72 17.69
C GLU A 127 -5.95 -13.95 16.46
N THR A 128 -6.30 -12.68 16.61
CA THR A 128 -6.73 -11.83 15.51
C THR A 128 -5.59 -11.59 14.52
N ALA A 129 -4.38 -11.33 15.02
CA ALA A 129 -3.21 -11.13 14.16
C ALA A 129 -2.90 -12.36 13.30
N ALA A 130 -3.14 -13.58 13.82
CA ALA A 130 -2.95 -14.81 13.07
C ALA A 130 -3.93 -15.00 11.91
N LEU A 131 -5.10 -14.32 11.95
CA LEU A 131 -6.09 -14.33 10.87
C LEU A 131 -5.72 -13.37 9.72
N ALA A 132 -4.82 -12.44 9.96
CA ALA A 132 -4.51 -11.39 9.00
C ALA A 132 -3.80 -11.95 7.76
N VAL A 133 -4.31 -11.58 6.60
CA VAL A 133 -3.67 -11.83 5.31
C VAL A 133 -2.94 -10.57 4.85
N TYR A 134 -1.73 -10.74 4.34
CA TYR A 134 -0.95 -9.62 3.83
C TYR A 134 -1.52 -9.11 2.51
N GLY A 135 -1.87 -7.83 2.46
CA GLY A 135 -2.69 -7.18 1.42
C GLY A 135 -1.92 -6.78 0.17
N LEU A 136 -1.14 -7.69 -0.43
CA LEU A 136 -0.49 -7.50 -1.72
C LEU A 136 -1.05 -8.50 -2.74
N PRO A 137 -2.08 -8.13 -3.53
CA PRO A 137 -2.78 -9.02 -4.46
C PRO A 137 -1.87 -9.73 -5.46
N GLU A 138 -0.81 -9.09 -5.89
CA GLU A 138 0.15 -9.65 -6.85
C GLU A 138 0.88 -10.89 -6.31
N LEU A 139 0.88 -11.08 -4.98
CA LEU A 139 1.54 -12.22 -4.32
C LEU A 139 0.56 -13.13 -3.56
N TYR A 140 -0.57 -12.60 -3.09
CA TYR A 140 -1.44 -13.30 -2.13
C TYR A 140 -2.91 -13.31 -2.54
N ARG A 141 -3.22 -13.19 -3.85
CA ARG A 141 -4.57 -13.08 -4.41
C ARG A 141 -5.58 -14.06 -3.80
N ASP A 142 -5.29 -15.37 -3.86
CA ASP A 142 -6.22 -16.40 -3.42
C ASP A 142 -6.47 -16.32 -1.91
N ARG A 143 -5.42 -16.03 -1.13
CA ARG A 143 -5.56 -15.85 0.32
C ARG A 143 -6.38 -14.61 0.69
N ILE A 144 -6.24 -13.52 -0.09
CA ILE A 144 -7.01 -12.29 0.12
C ILE A 144 -8.49 -12.52 -0.20
N ALA A 145 -8.81 -13.29 -1.23
CA ALA A 145 -10.19 -13.60 -1.59
C ALA A 145 -10.96 -14.27 -0.43
N ASP A 146 -10.30 -15.14 0.33
CA ASP A 146 -10.89 -15.85 1.46
C ASP A 146 -10.77 -15.11 2.80
N ALA A 147 -10.10 -13.94 2.83
CA ALA A 147 -9.79 -13.24 4.06
C ALA A 147 -11.01 -12.51 4.68
N GLN A 148 -10.99 -12.40 6.01
CA GLN A 148 -11.86 -11.49 6.77
C GLN A 148 -11.06 -10.27 7.28
N LEU A 149 -9.75 -10.39 7.41
CA LEU A 149 -8.84 -9.35 7.84
C LEU A 149 -7.65 -9.26 6.88
N VAL A 150 -7.43 -8.07 6.33
CA VAL A 150 -6.31 -7.78 5.44
C VAL A 150 -5.45 -6.66 6.01
N GLY A 151 -4.16 -6.91 6.24
CA GLY A 151 -3.16 -5.90 6.58
C GLY A 151 -2.53 -5.33 5.31
N CYS A 152 -2.91 -4.12 4.91
CA CYS A 152 -2.43 -3.49 3.68
C CYS A 152 -0.98 -3.00 3.85
N PRO A 153 -0.08 -3.26 2.88
CA PRO A 153 1.34 -2.90 2.97
C PRO A 153 1.60 -1.39 3.03
N GLY A 154 2.78 -1.03 3.52
CA GLY A 154 3.29 0.33 3.41
C GLY A 154 3.62 0.69 1.95
N CYS A 155 3.50 1.99 1.61
CA CYS A 155 3.68 2.45 0.23
C CYS A 155 5.07 2.11 -0.37
N TYR A 156 6.14 2.32 0.40
CA TYR A 156 7.48 1.92 -0.01
C TYR A 156 7.61 0.40 -0.16
N VAL A 157 6.94 -0.35 0.72
CA VAL A 157 6.99 -1.81 0.72
C VAL A 157 6.32 -2.35 -0.54
N THR A 158 5.11 -1.89 -0.87
CA THR A 158 4.43 -2.24 -2.12
C THR A 158 5.34 -2.02 -3.33
N THR A 159 5.90 -0.81 -3.45
CA THR A 159 6.71 -0.44 -4.62
C THR A 159 8.00 -1.27 -4.69
N SER A 160 8.67 -1.49 -3.56
CA SER A 160 9.92 -2.26 -3.49
C SER A 160 9.70 -3.75 -3.75
N LEU A 161 8.64 -4.33 -3.17
CA LEU A 161 8.34 -5.75 -3.36
C LEU A 161 7.92 -6.06 -4.80
N LEU A 162 7.16 -5.16 -5.45
CA LEU A 162 6.81 -5.32 -6.87
C LEU A 162 8.05 -5.27 -7.79
N ALA A 163 9.13 -4.62 -7.36
CA ALA A 163 10.42 -4.69 -8.05
C ALA A 163 11.18 -6.00 -7.76
N LEU A 164 11.15 -6.50 -6.52
CA LEU A 164 12.00 -7.62 -6.08
C LEU A 164 11.36 -9.01 -6.30
N ALA A 165 10.03 -9.10 -6.24
CA ALA A 165 9.34 -10.38 -6.16
C ALA A 165 9.69 -11.38 -7.28
N PRO A 166 9.75 -11.00 -8.58
CA PRO A 166 10.11 -11.95 -9.62
C PRO A 166 11.53 -12.51 -9.46
N LEU A 167 12.49 -11.67 -9.06
CA LEU A 167 13.89 -12.06 -8.90
C LEU A 167 14.09 -13.00 -7.71
N LEU A 168 13.44 -12.70 -6.58
CA LEU A 168 13.50 -13.52 -5.36
C LEU A 168 12.80 -14.86 -5.55
N LYS A 169 11.56 -14.83 -6.10
CA LYS A 169 10.75 -16.05 -6.26
C LYS A 169 11.39 -17.07 -7.19
N GLN A 170 12.17 -16.61 -8.18
CA GLN A 170 12.86 -17.46 -9.11
C GLN A 170 14.35 -17.70 -8.75
N GLY A 171 14.82 -17.14 -7.62
CA GLY A 171 16.19 -17.34 -7.15
C GLY A 171 17.27 -16.74 -8.06
N LEU A 172 16.95 -15.66 -8.79
CA LEU A 172 17.83 -15.08 -9.82
C LEU A 172 18.90 -14.16 -9.25
N ILE A 173 18.75 -13.70 -8.02
CA ILE A 173 19.67 -12.76 -7.36
C ILE A 173 20.26 -13.36 -6.09
N VAL A 174 21.32 -12.75 -5.60
CA VAL A 174 21.84 -12.93 -4.24
C VAL A 174 21.07 -11.95 -3.34
N PRO A 175 20.07 -12.39 -2.55
CA PRO A 175 19.11 -11.51 -1.88
C PRO A 175 19.77 -10.49 -0.93
N GLU A 176 20.84 -10.88 -0.25
CA GLU A 176 21.58 -10.07 0.72
C GLU A 176 22.31 -8.87 0.06
N THR A 177 22.46 -8.89 -1.26
CA THR A 177 23.03 -7.78 -2.02
C THR A 177 22.00 -6.73 -2.44
N ALA A 178 20.72 -6.94 -2.09
CA ALA A 178 19.64 -6.04 -2.48
C ALA A 178 19.76 -4.68 -1.78
N ILE A 179 19.88 -3.64 -2.58
CA ILE A 179 19.87 -2.24 -2.13
C ILE A 179 18.62 -1.59 -2.73
N ILE A 180 17.77 -1.04 -1.86
CA ILE A 180 16.54 -0.34 -2.22
C ILE A 180 16.74 1.14 -1.91
N ASP A 181 16.93 1.94 -2.94
CA ASP A 181 17.05 3.39 -2.86
C ASP A 181 15.72 4.03 -3.31
N ALA A 182 14.92 4.50 -2.36
CA ALA A 182 13.54 4.88 -2.60
C ALA A 182 13.28 6.37 -2.34
N LYS A 183 12.45 6.98 -3.20
CA LYS A 183 12.08 8.40 -3.17
C LYS A 183 10.57 8.54 -3.11
N SER A 184 10.05 9.31 -2.14
CA SER A 184 8.60 9.53 -2.00
C SER A 184 8.27 11.01 -1.89
N GLY A 185 7.12 11.36 -2.44
CA GLY A 185 6.51 12.65 -2.20
C GLY A 185 6.08 12.84 -0.73
N THR A 186 5.94 14.10 -0.35
CA THR A 186 5.69 14.55 1.04
C THR A 186 4.37 14.02 1.63
N SER A 187 3.36 13.76 0.81
CA SER A 187 2.07 13.22 1.26
C SER A 187 2.17 11.85 1.94
N GLY A 188 3.24 11.08 1.68
CA GLY A 188 3.50 9.81 2.34
C GLY A 188 3.74 9.91 3.85
N ALA A 189 4.09 11.09 4.35
CA ALA A 189 4.28 11.36 5.78
C ALA A 189 2.97 11.66 6.53
N GLY A 190 1.83 11.69 5.85
CA GLY A 190 0.52 11.97 6.43
C GLY A 190 0.19 13.47 6.52
N ARG A 191 -1.01 13.78 7.04
CA ARG A 191 -1.56 15.15 7.09
C ARG A 191 -1.04 15.97 8.29
N THR A 192 -0.53 15.31 9.32
CA THR A 192 -0.05 16.01 10.52
C THR A 192 1.15 16.89 10.17
N ALA A 193 1.07 18.17 10.52
CA ALA A 193 2.14 19.14 10.28
C ALA A 193 3.40 18.74 11.05
N LYS A 194 4.54 18.80 10.35
CA LYS A 194 5.88 18.59 10.90
C LYS A 194 6.84 19.58 10.26
N THR A 195 7.86 20.02 10.98
CA THR A 195 8.80 21.02 10.48
C THR A 195 9.41 20.65 9.13
N ASN A 196 9.90 19.42 8.98
CA ASN A 196 10.49 18.93 7.73
C ASN A 196 9.50 18.75 6.56
N LEU A 197 8.22 19.01 6.77
CA LEU A 197 7.16 18.98 5.75
C LEU A 197 6.60 20.36 5.43
N LEU A 198 7.08 21.41 6.09
CA LEU A 198 6.76 22.78 5.74
C LEU A 198 7.30 23.08 4.33
N LEU A 199 6.60 23.90 3.57
CA LEU A 199 7.00 24.25 2.21
C LEU A 199 8.43 24.81 2.16
N SER A 200 8.77 25.69 3.10
CA SER A 200 10.12 26.28 3.22
C SER A 200 11.25 25.30 3.54
N GLU A 201 10.91 24.12 4.07
CA GLU A 201 11.89 23.07 4.41
C GLU A 201 11.94 21.96 3.34
N ALA A 202 10.81 21.66 2.74
CA ALA A 202 10.66 20.54 1.80
C ALA A 202 10.87 20.95 0.33
N ASP A 203 10.58 22.22 -0.02
CA ASP A 203 10.72 22.67 -1.41
C ASP A 203 12.20 22.78 -1.81
N ASN A 204 12.49 22.37 -3.05
CA ASN A 204 13.86 22.31 -3.59
C ASN A 204 14.85 21.50 -2.74
N SER A 205 14.37 20.60 -1.88
CA SER A 205 15.18 19.77 -0.99
C SER A 205 14.93 18.28 -1.21
N LEU A 206 15.99 17.49 -1.29
CA LEU A 206 15.96 16.04 -1.29
C LEU A 206 16.73 15.55 -0.08
N ALA A 207 16.08 14.82 0.83
CA ALA A 207 16.70 14.39 2.07
C ALA A 207 16.43 12.91 2.39
N PRO A 208 17.47 12.12 2.71
CA PRO A 208 17.27 10.80 3.29
C PRO A 208 16.72 10.91 4.71
N TYR A 209 15.87 9.95 5.12
CA TYR A 209 15.37 9.90 6.48
C TYR A 209 15.20 8.46 6.96
N GLY A 210 15.24 8.26 8.28
CA GLY A 210 15.09 6.94 8.87
C GLY A 210 16.11 5.90 8.39
N VAL A 211 17.31 6.34 7.99
CA VAL A 211 18.38 5.47 7.47
C VAL A 211 18.71 4.38 8.48
N ALA A 212 18.70 3.12 8.02
CA ALA A 212 18.91 1.91 8.82
C ALA A 212 17.92 1.70 9.99
N ARG A 213 16.85 2.51 10.08
CA ARG A 213 15.82 2.40 11.14
C ARG A 213 14.40 2.73 10.69
N HIS A 214 14.17 2.78 9.39
CA HIS A 214 12.83 3.01 8.87
C HIS A 214 11.92 1.82 9.13
N ARG A 215 10.70 2.06 9.62
CA ARG A 215 9.74 1.03 10.03
C ARG A 215 9.27 0.08 8.91
N HIS A 216 9.53 0.42 7.64
CA HIS A 216 9.24 -0.49 6.52
C HIS A 216 10.34 -1.55 6.30
N ILE A 217 11.52 -1.44 6.91
CA ILE A 217 12.61 -2.42 6.76
C ILE A 217 12.13 -3.83 7.12
N PRO A 218 11.65 -4.10 8.34
CA PRO A 218 11.25 -5.45 8.72
C PRO A 218 10.06 -6.00 7.91
N GLU A 219 9.20 -5.10 7.41
CA GLU A 219 8.09 -5.49 6.54
C GLU A 219 8.60 -5.97 5.16
N ILE A 220 9.57 -5.26 4.57
CA ILE A 220 10.22 -5.68 3.32
C ILE A 220 10.95 -7.01 3.53
N GLU A 221 11.75 -7.12 4.59
CA GLU A 221 12.55 -8.31 4.92
C GLU A 221 11.66 -9.54 5.16
N GLN A 222 10.53 -9.38 5.84
CA GLN A 222 9.57 -10.46 6.05
C GLN A 222 9.11 -11.08 4.72
N ILE A 223 8.70 -10.23 3.77
CA ILE A 223 8.17 -10.72 2.49
C ILE A 223 9.29 -11.20 1.56
N CYS A 224 10.46 -10.52 1.57
CA CYS A 224 11.63 -11.00 0.84
C CYS A 224 12.06 -12.39 1.32
N SER A 225 12.04 -12.63 2.64
CA SER A 225 12.37 -13.92 3.24
C SER A 225 11.38 -15.02 2.82
N ASP A 226 10.08 -14.70 2.77
CA ASP A 226 9.05 -15.63 2.27
C ASP A 226 9.28 -16.01 0.80
N LEU A 227 9.64 -15.05 -0.02
CA LEU A 227 9.87 -15.27 -1.44
C LEU A 227 11.15 -16.05 -1.70
N ALA A 228 12.20 -15.81 -0.92
CA ALA A 228 13.50 -16.48 -1.04
C ALA A 228 13.52 -17.86 -0.36
N GLY A 229 12.62 -18.13 0.59
CA GLY A 229 12.58 -19.36 1.37
C GLY A 229 13.60 -19.45 2.51
N HIS A 230 14.29 -18.36 2.82
CA HIS A 230 15.24 -18.21 3.93
C HIS A 230 15.25 -16.76 4.41
N GLU A 231 15.83 -16.49 5.56
CA GLU A 231 15.95 -15.15 6.12
C GLU A 231 16.77 -14.24 5.19
N VAL A 232 16.22 -13.07 4.88
CA VAL A 232 16.82 -12.07 4.00
C VAL A 232 16.82 -10.73 4.70
N MET A 233 17.96 -10.07 4.75
CA MET A 233 18.11 -8.68 5.14
C MET A 233 18.44 -7.82 3.92
N VAL A 234 17.85 -6.62 3.85
CA VAL A 234 18.05 -5.71 2.73
C VAL A 234 18.56 -4.35 3.18
N GLN A 235 19.27 -3.65 2.31
CA GLN A 235 19.57 -2.23 2.52
C GLN A 235 18.40 -1.40 1.99
N PHE A 236 17.76 -0.61 2.86
CA PHE A 236 16.67 0.29 2.48
C PHE A 236 16.96 1.72 2.91
N THR A 237 17.00 2.64 1.97
CA THR A 237 17.20 4.06 2.21
C THR A 237 16.07 4.87 1.58
N PRO A 238 15.12 5.36 2.38
CA PRO A 238 14.07 6.24 1.88
C PRO A 238 14.51 7.69 1.84
N HIS A 239 14.00 8.41 0.82
CA HIS A 239 14.20 9.85 0.67
C HIS A 239 12.84 10.55 0.55
N LEU A 240 12.76 11.73 1.15
CA LEU A 240 11.70 12.68 0.90
C LEU A 240 12.14 13.62 -0.22
N ILE A 241 11.30 13.82 -1.22
CA ILE A 241 11.60 14.68 -2.36
C ILE A 241 10.53 15.74 -2.54
N PRO A 242 10.84 16.90 -3.19
CA PRO A 242 9.97 18.06 -3.28
C PRO A 242 8.84 17.86 -4.31
N MET A 243 8.04 16.85 -4.08
CA MET A 243 6.78 16.60 -4.82
C MET A 243 5.69 16.19 -3.83
N VAL A 244 4.44 16.38 -4.18
CA VAL A 244 3.31 16.01 -3.32
C VAL A 244 3.07 14.51 -3.38
N ARG A 245 3.00 13.92 -4.57
CA ARG A 245 2.66 12.52 -4.82
C ARG A 245 3.67 11.83 -5.71
N GLY A 246 3.68 10.52 -5.63
CA GLY A 246 4.52 9.62 -6.38
C GLY A 246 5.60 8.99 -5.51
N LEU A 247 5.98 7.79 -5.87
CA LEU A 247 7.03 7.03 -5.23
C LEU A 247 7.83 6.30 -6.30
N LEU A 248 9.15 6.40 -6.22
CA LEU A 248 10.11 5.64 -7.04
C LEU A 248 10.97 4.79 -6.12
N ALA A 249 11.06 3.50 -6.38
CA ALA A 249 12.08 2.63 -5.80
C ALA A 249 13.05 2.18 -6.90
N THR A 250 14.32 2.43 -6.72
CA THR A 250 15.40 1.86 -7.54
C THR A 250 16.07 0.76 -6.73
N VAL A 251 16.01 -0.45 -7.24
CA VAL A 251 16.56 -1.64 -6.59
C VAL A 251 17.77 -2.13 -7.36
N TYR A 252 18.85 -2.38 -6.65
CA TYR A 252 20.07 -2.97 -7.19
C TYR A 252 20.29 -4.32 -6.51
N ALA A 253 20.56 -5.37 -7.28
CA ALA A 253 20.87 -6.68 -6.72
C ALA A 253 21.85 -7.44 -7.63
N THR A 254 22.75 -8.22 -7.07
CA THR A 254 23.70 -9.05 -7.82
C THR A 254 22.97 -10.25 -8.41
N LEU A 255 23.08 -10.45 -9.70
CA LEU A 255 22.58 -11.62 -10.41
C LEU A 255 23.40 -12.86 -10.01
N ARG A 256 22.73 -14.01 -9.84
CA ARG A 256 23.42 -15.29 -9.65
C ARG A 256 24.04 -15.84 -10.94
N ASP A 257 23.40 -15.56 -12.05
CA ASP A 257 23.89 -15.90 -13.40
C ASP A 257 24.29 -14.61 -14.13
N PRO A 258 25.60 -14.37 -14.36
CA PRO A 258 26.10 -13.23 -15.11
C PRO A 258 25.70 -13.25 -16.59
N GLY A 259 25.20 -14.39 -17.10
CA GLY A 259 24.72 -14.51 -18.49
C GLY A 259 23.33 -13.93 -18.71
N LEU A 260 22.58 -13.60 -17.66
CA LEU A 260 21.27 -12.97 -17.80
C LEU A 260 21.40 -11.56 -18.37
N VAL A 261 20.57 -11.26 -19.37
CA VAL A 261 20.51 -9.95 -19.98
C VAL A 261 19.16 -9.28 -19.68
N ARG A 262 19.06 -8.00 -19.99
CA ARG A 262 17.84 -7.20 -19.76
C ARG A 262 16.58 -7.84 -20.37
N GLU A 263 16.70 -8.39 -21.59
CA GLU A 263 15.60 -9.00 -22.33
C GLU A 263 15.04 -10.24 -21.62
N ASP A 264 15.90 -11.02 -20.95
CA ASP A 264 15.50 -12.16 -20.13
C ASP A 264 14.69 -11.67 -18.92
N LEU A 265 15.17 -10.64 -18.22
CA LEU A 265 14.45 -10.07 -17.10
C LEU A 265 13.09 -9.49 -17.51
N ILE A 266 12.98 -8.79 -18.64
CA ILE A 266 11.69 -8.30 -19.18
C ILE A 266 10.73 -9.47 -19.39
N THR A 267 11.21 -10.56 -19.98
CA THR A 267 10.42 -11.78 -20.21
C THR A 267 9.93 -12.38 -18.90
N ILE A 268 10.82 -12.50 -17.92
CA ILE A 268 10.53 -13.03 -16.59
C ILE A 268 9.47 -12.19 -15.88
N TYR A 269 9.64 -10.85 -15.84
CA TYR A 269 8.71 -9.94 -15.21
C TYR A 269 7.34 -9.95 -15.90
N THR A 270 7.31 -9.99 -17.22
CA THR A 270 6.08 -10.05 -18.00
C THR A 270 5.32 -11.35 -17.73
N ALA A 271 6.02 -12.47 -17.66
CA ALA A 271 5.41 -13.76 -17.32
C ALA A 271 4.89 -13.78 -15.88
N PHE A 272 5.68 -13.28 -14.93
CA PHE A 272 5.33 -13.26 -13.51
C PHE A 272 4.07 -12.41 -13.23
N TYR A 273 3.97 -11.22 -13.82
CA TYR A 273 2.86 -10.29 -13.61
C TYR A 273 1.74 -10.40 -14.64
N ARG A 274 1.73 -11.46 -15.45
CA ARG A 274 0.72 -11.65 -16.52
C ARG A 274 -0.72 -11.53 -16.04
N ALA A 275 -1.02 -12.02 -14.83
CA ALA A 275 -2.35 -11.98 -14.22
C ALA A 275 -2.57 -10.75 -13.32
N SER A 276 -1.65 -9.80 -13.26
CA SER A 276 -1.68 -8.64 -12.37
C SER A 276 -2.11 -7.38 -13.14
N PRO A 277 -3.39 -6.99 -13.09
CA PRO A 277 -3.95 -5.97 -13.99
C PRO A 277 -3.38 -4.57 -13.76
N PHE A 278 -2.70 -4.33 -12.63
CA PHE A 278 -2.14 -3.02 -12.31
C PHE A 278 -0.63 -2.92 -12.51
N ILE A 279 0.03 -4.00 -12.95
CA ILE A 279 1.48 -3.96 -13.19
C ILE A 279 1.74 -3.75 -14.68
N ARG A 280 2.64 -2.82 -15.00
CA ARG A 280 3.07 -2.49 -16.37
C ARG A 280 4.57 -2.64 -16.49
N ILE A 281 5.02 -3.68 -17.19
CA ILE A 281 6.43 -3.87 -17.51
C ILE A 281 6.76 -3.03 -18.73
N LEU A 282 7.77 -2.18 -18.59
CA LEU A 282 8.17 -1.23 -19.64
C LEU A 282 9.07 -1.91 -20.69
N PRO A 283 9.00 -1.45 -21.95
CA PRO A 283 9.92 -1.91 -22.99
C PRO A 283 11.38 -1.61 -22.65
N ALA A 284 12.29 -2.36 -23.24
CA ALA A 284 13.74 -2.16 -23.12
C ALA A 284 14.14 -0.70 -23.36
N GLY A 285 14.99 -0.17 -22.49
CA GLY A 285 15.47 1.21 -22.57
C GLY A 285 14.45 2.28 -22.16
N THR A 286 13.25 1.88 -21.65
CA THR A 286 12.25 2.80 -21.12
C THR A 286 12.23 2.71 -19.59
N TYR A 287 12.34 3.85 -18.93
CA TYR A 287 12.39 3.94 -17.47
C TYR A 287 11.19 4.71 -16.92
N PRO A 288 10.59 4.25 -15.80
CA PRO A 288 9.35 4.82 -15.31
C PRO A 288 9.55 6.22 -14.70
N GLN A 289 8.48 7.04 -14.81
CA GLN A 289 8.41 8.35 -14.18
C GLN A 289 7.27 8.38 -13.18
N THR A 290 7.47 9.01 -12.03
CA THR A 290 6.45 9.12 -10.98
C THR A 290 5.15 9.75 -11.48
N LYS A 291 5.22 10.70 -12.41
CA LYS A 291 4.04 11.33 -13.04
C LYS A 291 3.08 10.35 -13.71
N TRP A 292 3.58 9.24 -14.28
CA TRP A 292 2.74 8.28 -14.98
C TRP A 292 1.83 7.49 -14.04
N ALA A 293 2.28 7.28 -12.80
CA ALA A 293 1.54 6.55 -11.80
C ALA A 293 0.59 7.44 -10.97
N CYS A 294 0.85 8.76 -10.92
CA CYS A 294 0.05 9.67 -10.11
C CYS A 294 -1.43 9.64 -10.51
N GLY A 295 -2.29 9.51 -9.50
CA GLY A 295 -3.74 9.42 -9.67
C GLY A 295 -4.24 8.02 -10.04
N THR A 296 -3.38 7.01 -10.21
CA THR A 296 -3.76 5.66 -10.66
C THR A 296 -3.42 4.57 -9.65
N ASN A 297 -4.04 3.38 -9.82
CA ASN A 297 -3.63 2.17 -9.11
C ASN A 297 -2.52 1.38 -9.86
N LEU A 298 -1.86 2.00 -10.83
CA LEU A 298 -0.82 1.35 -11.62
C LEU A 298 0.55 1.38 -10.92
N CYS A 299 1.32 0.32 -11.16
CA CYS A 299 2.75 0.27 -10.91
C CYS A 299 3.47 0.05 -12.25
N TYR A 300 4.39 0.93 -12.60
CA TYR A 300 5.25 0.78 -13.77
C TYR A 300 6.61 0.26 -13.34
N VAL A 301 7.10 -0.78 -14.02
CA VAL A 301 8.38 -1.42 -13.72
C VAL A 301 9.27 -1.37 -14.94
N GLY A 302 10.43 -0.74 -14.82
CA GLY A 302 11.52 -0.78 -15.78
C GLY A 302 12.64 -1.68 -15.27
N VAL A 303 13.25 -2.43 -16.15
CA VAL A 303 14.35 -3.35 -15.82
C VAL A 303 15.58 -3.08 -16.66
N GLU A 304 16.75 -3.22 -16.05
CA GLU A 304 18.05 -3.09 -16.69
C GLU A 304 19.05 -4.09 -16.07
N VAL A 305 20.06 -4.46 -16.84
CA VAL A 305 21.21 -5.23 -16.37
C VAL A 305 22.47 -4.46 -16.67
N ASP A 306 23.32 -4.21 -15.67
CA ASP A 306 24.65 -3.69 -15.88
C ASP A 306 25.66 -4.86 -15.97
N PRO A 307 26.08 -5.23 -17.18
CA PRO A 307 26.98 -6.39 -17.36
C PRO A 307 28.40 -6.17 -16.82
N ARG A 308 28.76 -4.92 -16.49
CA ARG A 308 30.07 -4.61 -15.90
C ARG A 308 30.15 -4.97 -14.42
N THR A 309 28.98 -5.05 -13.76
CA THR A 309 28.86 -5.26 -12.31
C THR A 309 28.01 -6.47 -11.96
N ASP A 310 27.51 -7.19 -12.97
CA ASP A 310 26.57 -8.32 -12.83
C ASP A 310 25.33 -7.96 -11.99
N ARG A 311 24.83 -6.72 -12.16
CA ARG A 311 23.70 -6.24 -11.37
C ARG A 311 22.44 -6.06 -12.19
N ALA A 312 21.34 -6.59 -11.64
CA ALA A 312 20.02 -6.16 -12.01
C ALA A 312 19.70 -4.79 -11.39
N ILE A 313 19.12 -3.89 -12.18
CA ILE A 313 18.65 -2.57 -11.75
C ILE A 313 17.17 -2.50 -12.08
N ILE A 314 16.33 -2.53 -11.06
CA ILE A 314 14.87 -2.53 -11.23
C ILE A 314 14.32 -1.21 -10.70
N MET A 315 13.58 -0.52 -11.54
CA MET A 315 12.93 0.75 -11.19
C MET A 315 11.42 0.54 -11.17
N SER A 316 10.78 0.80 -10.05
CA SER A 316 9.32 0.73 -9.92
C SER A 316 8.75 2.05 -9.43
N VAL A 317 7.60 2.45 -9.98
CA VAL A 317 6.90 3.66 -9.55
C VAL A 317 5.43 3.39 -9.27
N THR A 318 4.91 4.05 -8.23
CA THR A 318 3.49 4.01 -7.85
C THR A 318 3.02 5.39 -7.41
N ASP A 319 1.71 5.61 -7.32
CA ASP A 319 1.15 6.66 -6.47
C ASP A 319 1.16 6.17 -5.02
N ASN A 320 1.87 6.88 -4.15
CA ASN A 320 2.04 6.50 -2.74
C ASN A 320 0.73 6.49 -1.93
N LEU A 321 -0.31 7.20 -2.37
CA LEU A 321 -1.62 7.26 -1.70
C LEU A 321 -2.67 6.35 -2.37
N ILE A 322 -2.44 5.89 -3.60
CA ILE A 322 -3.38 5.01 -4.31
C ILE A 322 -2.83 3.58 -4.33
N LYS A 323 -1.97 3.19 -5.27
CA LYS A 323 -1.38 1.84 -5.27
C LYS A 323 -0.56 1.58 -4.01
N GLY A 324 0.06 2.61 -3.46
CA GLY A 324 0.80 2.52 -2.20
C GLY A 324 -0.09 2.47 -0.95
N GLN A 325 -1.41 2.72 -1.01
CA GLN A 325 -2.27 2.78 0.17
C GLN A 325 -3.75 2.50 -0.13
N ALA A 326 -4.56 3.54 -0.42
CA ALA A 326 -6.03 3.43 -0.53
C ALA A 326 -6.47 2.54 -1.69
N GLY A 327 -5.89 2.69 -2.87
CA GLY A 327 -6.21 1.86 -4.04
C GLY A 327 -5.86 0.40 -3.85
N GLN A 328 -4.73 0.12 -3.17
CA GLN A 328 -4.34 -1.23 -2.77
C GLN A 328 -5.38 -1.87 -1.84
N ALA A 329 -5.88 -1.12 -0.87
CA ALA A 329 -6.91 -1.60 0.04
C ALA A 329 -8.23 -1.89 -0.69
N ILE A 330 -8.64 -1.03 -1.63
CA ILE A 330 -9.83 -1.26 -2.45
C ILE A 330 -9.64 -2.47 -3.39
N GLN A 331 -8.45 -2.65 -3.96
CA GLN A 331 -8.11 -3.83 -4.76
C GLN A 331 -8.26 -5.11 -3.93
N CYS A 332 -7.83 -5.10 -2.65
CA CYS A 332 -8.06 -6.20 -1.73
C CYS A 332 -9.55 -6.41 -1.43
N LEU A 333 -10.32 -5.33 -1.19
CA LEU A 333 -11.78 -5.44 -1.00
C LEU A 333 -12.45 -6.12 -2.21
N ASN A 334 -12.07 -5.72 -3.43
CA ASN A 334 -12.62 -6.32 -4.65
C ASN A 334 -12.42 -7.85 -4.67
N LEU A 335 -11.23 -8.31 -4.33
CA LEU A 335 -10.94 -9.75 -4.22
C LEU A 335 -11.75 -10.42 -3.09
N MET A 336 -11.82 -9.80 -1.90
CA MET A 336 -12.59 -10.32 -0.76
C MET A 336 -14.10 -10.46 -1.06
N MET A 337 -14.59 -9.68 -2.04
CA MET A 337 -15.99 -9.70 -2.47
C MET A 337 -16.22 -10.54 -3.74
N GLY A 338 -15.16 -11.14 -4.31
CA GLY A 338 -15.25 -11.88 -5.57
C GLY A 338 -15.55 -11.01 -6.78
N TRP A 339 -15.26 -9.70 -6.71
CA TRP A 339 -15.42 -8.76 -7.81
C TRP A 339 -14.19 -8.73 -8.71
N GLU A 340 -14.36 -8.13 -9.89
CA GLU A 340 -13.22 -7.81 -10.76
C GLU A 340 -12.24 -6.91 -9.99
N GLU A 341 -10.98 -7.31 -9.98
CA GLU A 341 -9.91 -6.66 -9.20
C GLU A 341 -9.73 -5.17 -9.52
N THR A 342 -10.08 -4.80 -10.77
CA THR A 342 -9.96 -3.42 -11.26
C THR A 342 -11.19 -2.55 -11.00
N LEU A 343 -12.25 -3.09 -10.43
CA LEU A 343 -13.51 -2.39 -10.24
C LEU A 343 -13.32 -1.11 -9.41
N GLY A 344 -13.82 0.03 -9.90
CA GLY A 344 -13.74 1.33 -9.22
C GLY A 344 -12.33 1.92 -9.07
N LEU A 345 -11.30 1.31 -9.67
CA LEU A 345 -9.92 1.75 -9.52
C LEU A 345 -9.38 2.43 -10.79
N PRO A 346 -8.77 3.62 -10.67
CA PRO A 346 -8.30 4.39 -11.81
C PRO A 346 -7.07 3.75 -12.46
N GLN A 347 -7.10 3.64 -13.80
CA GLN A 347 -5.99 3.17 -14.63
C GLN A 347 -5.44 4.26 -15.55
N LEU A 348 -6.09 5.41 -15.63
CA LEU A 348 -5.63 6.56 -16.42
C LEU A 348 -5.21 7.68 -15.47
N GLY A 349 -3.96 8.09 -15.57
CA GLY A 349 -3.40 9.17 -14.76
C GLY A 349 -3.56 10.55 -15.40
N PHE A 350 -3.21 11.55 -14.62
CA PHE A 350 -3.10 12.92 -15.13
C PHE A 350 -1.72 13.12 -15.73
N TYR A 351 -1.67 13.70 -16.94
CA TYR A 351 -0.43 14.09 -17.57
C TYR A 351 -0.65 15.40 -18.35
N PRO A 352 0.21 16.40 -18.25
CA PRO A 352 1.48 16.46 -17.52
C PRO A 352 1.39 16.55 -16.02
#